data_9ad36c697849697b205728ce2c58e1af
#
_entry.id   9ad36c697849697b205728ce2c58e1af
#
_cell.length_a   1.000
_cell.length_b   1.000
_cell.length_c   1.000
_cell.angle_alpha   90.00
_cell.angle_beta   90.00
_cell.angle_gamma   90.00
#
_symmetry.space_group_name_H-M   'P 1'
#
loop_
_entity.id
_entity.type
_entity.pdbx_description
1 polymer ?
#
loop_
_entity_poly.entity_id
_entity_poly.type
_entity_poly.pdbx_seq_one_letter_code
_entity_poly.pdbx_strand_id
1 'polypeptide(L)'
;MTIIDTDLVLSAPVNLRDLGGIAIDGGVLREGLAIRTDDLAYVTEQVADDLVAGGLTAIIDLRSPLEVSVTGRGPLAEHPVAYHHLPLIADVGESMDRDKPALTHEAMGLMYQRMVDGAAPQLVIALNVIAYTPGAAAFHCAAGRDRTGVLAAMLLLALGAADDDIVTDYARTGDNMVAIMARTAPVMGAMWKALGFDADALGKTSSLLEGSMDVSMRSLLDTLRAQHGDPLTPLRAAGLSDATIARLRERALAA
;
A
#
# COMPACT_ATOMS: atom_id res chain seq x y z
N MET A 1 -23.45 -13.55 8.47
CA MET A 1 -22.20 -13.35 7.72
C MET A 1 -22.49 -13.72 6.28
N THR A 2 -22.61 -12.75 5.38
CA THR A 2 -22.91 -13.03 3.97
C THR A 2 -21.63 -13.58 3.35
N ILE A 3 -21.67 -14.82 2.85
CA ILE A 3 -20.57 -15.38 2.07
C ILE A 3 -20.58 -14.61 0.73
N ILE A 4 -19.53 -13.87 0.47
CA ILE A 4 -19.31 -13.22 -0.83
C ILE A 4 -18.65 -14.29 -1.71
N ASP A 5 -19.44 -14.91 -2.58
CA ASP A 5 -18.94 -15.87 -3.55
C ASP A 5 -18.31 -15.10 -4.71
N THR A 6 -17.00 -15.22 -4.86
CA THR A 6 -16.25 -14.60 -5.96
C THR A 6 -15.39 -15.66 -6.61
N ASP A 7 -15.61 -15.90 -7.90
CA ASP A 7 -14.67 -16.66 -8.73
C ASP A 7 -13.38 -15.87 -8.89
N LEU A 8 -12.41 -16.12 -8.00
CA LEU A 8 -11.10 -15.47 -8.06
C LEU A 8 -10.31 -15.98 -9.28
N VAL A 9 -10.08 -15.11 -10.25
CA VAL A 9 -9.21 -15.41 -11.39
C VAL A 9 -7.77 -15.10 -10.99
N LEU A 10 -6.96 -16.16 -10.81
CA LEU A 10 -5.54 -16.02 -10.51
C LEU A 10 -4.79 -15.38 -11.69
N SER A 11 -3.98 -14.38 -11.42
CA SER A 11 -3.22 -13.63 -12.43
C SER A 11 -1.95 -13.02 -11.84
N ALA A 12 -0.99 -12.66 -12.70
CA ALA A 12 0.16 -11.88 -12.26
C ALA A 12 -0.28 -10.51 -11.72
N PRO A 13 0.38 -9.98 -10.68
CA PRO A 13 0.14 -8.63 -10.21
C PRO A 13 0.54 -7.62 -11.28
N VAL A 14 -0.19 -6.51 -11.35
CA VAL A 14 0.00 -5.49 -12.40
C VAL A 14 0.65 -4.20 -11.88
N ASN A 15 0.79 -4.07 -10.57
CA ASN A 15 1.41 -2.92 -9.92
C ASN A 15 2.61 -3.31 -9.02
N LEU A 16 3.16 -4.50 -9.26
CA LEU A 16 4.31 -5.01 -8.52
C LEU A 16 5.59 -4.31 -8.96
N ARG A 17 6.34 -3.81 -7.98
CA ARG A 17 7.69 -3.27 -8.18
C ARG A 17 8.51 -3.25 -6.93
N ASP A 18 9.80 -3.43 -7.09
CA ASP A 18 10.81 -3.14 -6.06
C ASP A 18 10.98 -1.61 -5.92
N LEU A 19 11.22 -1.13 -4.72
CA LEU A 19 11.55 0.28 -4.46
C LEU A 19 13.05 0.57 -4.65
N GLY A 20 13.86 -0.42 -4.98
CA GLY A 20 15.26 -0.25 -5.30
C GLY A 20 15.48 0.77 -6.41
N GLY A 21 16.64 1.43 -6.39
CA GLY A 21 16.99 2.49 -7.33
C GLY A 21 16.56 3.90 -6.92
N ILE A 22 15.72 4.06 -5.89
CA ILE A 22 15.31 5.38 -5.39
C ILE A 22 16.46 5.98 -4.58
N ALA A 23 16.75 7.28 -4.81
CA ALA A 23 17.74 8.03 -4.04
C ALA A 23 17.27 8.21 -2.58
N ILE A 24 18.19 7.95 -1.64
CA ILE A 24 17.95 8.05 -0.20
C ILE A 24 19.16 8.69 0.48
N ASP A 25 19.04 9.01 1.78
CA ASP A 25 20.19 9.49 2.54
C ASP A 25 21.35 8.48 2.51
N GLY A 26 22.49 8.94 2.03
CA GLY A 26 23.74 8.16 1.99
C GLY A 26 23.90 7.29 0.74
N GLY A 27 22.96 7.28 -0.22
CA GLY A 27 23.12 6.51 -1.45
C GLY A 27 21.82 6.23 -2.19
N VAL A 28 21.67 5.00 -2.62
CA VAL A 28 20.49 4.53 -3.38
C VAL A 28 19.93 3.31 -2.66
N LEU A 29 18.61 3.25 -2.55
CA LEU A 29 17.91 2.10 -1.99
C LEU A 29 18.25 0.83 -2.79
N ARG A 30 18.78 -0.20 -2.12
CA ARG A 30 19.09 -1.47 -2.77
C ARG A 30 17.82 -2.20 -3.19
N GLU A 31 17.92 -3.01 -4.23
CA GLU A 31 16.88 -3.97 -4.60
C GLU A 31 16.73 -5.09 -3.55
N GLY A 32 15.56 -5.72 -3.52
CA GLY A 32 15.25 -6.84 -2.63
C GLY A 32 15.08 -6.44 -1.16
N LEU A 33 14.85 -5.18 -0.84
CA LEU A 33 14.46 -4.75 0.51
C LEU A 33 12.95 -4.67 0.67
N ALA A 34 12.30 -3.94 -0.22
CA ALA A 34 10.90 -3.57 -0.09
C ALA A 34 10.20 -3.58 -1.46
N ILE A 35 9.19 -4.42 -1.58
CA ILE A 35 8.40 -4.64 -2.80
C ILE A 35 6.99 -4.14 -2.54
N ARG A 36 6.50 -3.21 -3.36
CA ARG A 36 5.09 -2.80 -3.32
C ARG A 36 4.32 -3.43 -4.46
N THR A 37 3.03 -3.74 -4.21
CA THR A 37 2.20 -4.41 -5.20
C THR A 37 0.71 -4.17 -4.96
N ASP A 38 -0.12 -4.55 -5.93
CA ASP A 38 -1.54 -4.81 -5.79
C ASP A 38 -1.78 -6.17 -5.12
N ASP A 39 -3.02 -6.62 -5.01
CA ASP A 39 -3.39 -7.73 -4.16
C ASP A 39 -2.65 -9.04 -4.50
N LEU A 40 -1.95 -9.59 -3.51
CA LEU A 40 -1.25 -10.87 -3.60
C LEU A 40 -2.16 -12.10 -3.37
N ALA A 41 -3.41 -11.90 -2.94
CA ALA A 41 -4.31 -13.02 -2.64
C ALA A 41 -4.73 -13.81 -3.90
N TYR A 42 -4.65 -13.22 -5.07
CA TYR A 42 -4.98 -13.88 -6.33
C TYR A 42 -3.84 -13.87 -7.35
N VAL A 43 -2.61 -14.00 -6.87
CA VAL A 43 -1.47 -14.32 -7.73
C VAL A 43 -1.51 -15.80 -8.14
N THR A 44 -0.86 -16.13 -9.24
CA THR A 44 -0.69 -17.53 -9.63
C THR A 44 0.35 -18.23 -8.73
N GLU A 45 0.31 -19.57 -8.65
CA GLU A 45 1.33 -20.34 -7.94
C GLU A 45 2.74 -20.02 -8.45
N GLN A 46 2.92 -19.92 -9.76
CA GLN A 46 4.21 -19.56 -10.36
C GLN A 46 4.74 -18.20 -9.87
N VAL A 47 3.86 -17.19 -9.76
CA VAL A 47 4.25 -15.87 -9.24
C VAL A 47 4.63 -15.98 -7.75
N ALA A 48 3.90 -16.78 -6.98
CA ALA A 48 4.23 -17.01 -5.57
C ALA A 48 5.62 -17.68 -5.42
N ASP A 49 5.88 -18.73 -6.20
CA ASP A 49 7.18 -19.41 -6.27
C ASP A 49 8.31 -18.45 -6.65
N ASP A 50 8.11 -17.64 -7.69
CA ASP A 50 9.10 -16.68 -8.18
C ASP A 50 9.42 -15.60 -7.13
N LEU A 51 8.42 -15.08 -6.42
CA LEU A 51 8.61 -14.11 -5.34
C LEU A 51 9.42 -14.71 -4.19
N VAL A 52 9.12 -15.94 -3.78
CA VAL A 52 9.83 -16.63 -2.70
C VAL A 52 11.25 -16.97 -3.14
N ALA A 53 11.45 -17.47 -4.36
CA ALA A 53 12.77 -17.72 -4.93
C ALA A 53 13.60 -16.42 -5.06
N GLY A 54 12.93 -15.28 -5.31
CA GLY A 54 13.52 -13.93 -5.31
C GLY A 54 13.85 -13.37 -3.93
N GLY A 55 13.61 -14.15 -2.85
CA GLY A 55 14.01 -13.76 -1.49
C GLY A 55 12.90 -13.09 -0.66
N LEU A 56 11.64 -13.21 -1.06
CA LEU A 56 10.51 -12.77 -0.25
C LEU A 56 10.44 -13.58 1.04
N THR A 57 10.47 -12.91 2.20
CA THR A 57 10.39 -13.56 3.51
C THR A 57 9.29 -12.98 4.41
N ALA A 58 8.70 -11.84 4.05
CA ALA A 58 7.57 -11.26 4.77
C ALA A 58 6.55 -10.61 3.83
N ILE A 59 5.27 -10.72 4.19
CA ILE A 59 4.16 -10.02 3.55
C ILE A 59 3.50 -9.14 4.59
N ILE A 60 3.26 -7.88 4.22
CA ILE A 60 2.49 -6.90 5.00
C ILE A 60 1.19 -6.62 4.23
N ASP A 61 0.10 -7.15 4.72
CA ASP A 61 -1.22 -6.99 4.15
C ASP A 61 -1.95 -5.82 4.82
N LEU A 62 -2.19 -4.75 4.06
CA LEU A 62 -2.80 -3.51 4.53
C LEU A 62 -4.33 -3.47 4.30
N ARG A 63 -4.91 -4.55 3.81
CA ARG A 63 -6.35 -4.65 3.54
C ARG A 63 -7.15 -4.71 4.83
N SER A 64 -8.42 -4.29 4.73
CA SER A 64 -9.37 -4.44 5.84
C SER A 64 -9.66 -5.92 6.16
N PRO A 65 -10.14 -6.25 7.37
CA PRO A 65 -10.56 -7.61 7.71
C PRO A 65 -11.60 -8.18 6.74
N LEU A 66 -12.50 -7.34 6.23
CA LEU A 66 -13.51 -7.76 5.26
C LEU A 66 -12.87 -8.20 3.95
N GLU A 67 -11.94 -7.39 3.38
CA GLU A 67 -11.24 -7.75 2.15
C GLU A 67 -10.50 -9.09 2.29
N VAL A 68 -9.78 -9.28 3.40
CA VAL A 68 -9.06 -10.53 3.66
C VAL A 68 -10.02 -11.72 3.83
N SER A 69 -11.19 -11.52 4.45
CA SER A 69 -12.18 -12.58 4.61
C SER A 69 -12.79 -13.06 3.30
N VAL A 70 -12.77 -12.19 2.27
CA VAL A 70 -13.30 -12.49 0.93
C VAL A 70 -12.28 -13.21 0.07
N THR A 71 -11.03 -12.75 0.05
CA THR A 71 -10.02 -13.24 -0.91
C THR A 71 -8.96 -14.13 -0.26
N GLY A 72 -8.86 -14.14 1.07
CA GLY A 72 -7.83 -14.89 1.79
C GLY A 72 -6.42 -14.36 1.55
N ARG A 73 -5.44 -15.28 1.58
CA ARG A 73 -4.01 -15.01 1.40
C ARG A 73 -3.44 -15.56 0.08
N GLY A 74 -4.25 -16.34 -0.64
CA GLY A 74 -3.86 -16.96 -1.91
C GLY A 74 -2.71 -17.98 -1.78
N PRO A 75 -2.05 -18.31 -2.90
CA PRO A 75 -1.00 -19.32 -2.96
C PRO A 75 0.18 -19.06 -1.99
N LEU A 76 0.49 -17.81 -1.69
CA LEU A 76 1.55 -17.46 -0.73
C LEU A 76 1.27 -17.95 0.70
N ALA A 77 0.04 -18.39 1.01
CA ALA A 77 -0.27 -19.01 2.30
C ALA A 77 0.44 -20.35 2.53
N GLU A 78 0.79 -21.06 1.46
CA GLU A 78 1.46 -22.37 1.49
C GLU A 78 3.00 -22.25 1.56
N HIS A 79 3.53 -21.02 1.49
CA HIS A 79 4.97 -20.77 1.53
C HIS A 79 5.45 -20.36 2.93
N PRO A 80 6.73 -20.61 3.27
CA PRO A 80 7.32 -20.23 4.55
C PRO A 80 7.63 -18.72 4.61
N VAL A 81 6.61 -17.89 4.38
CA VAL A 81 6.68 -16.43 4.39
C VAL A 81 5.92 -15.90 5.60
N ALA A 82 6.55 -15.03 6.39
CA ALA A 82 5.88 -14.38 7.53
C ALA A 82 4.74 -13.49 7.02
N TYR A 83 3.56 -13.62 7.62
CA TYR A 83 2.38 -12.84 7.23
C TYR A 83 1.96 -11.90 8.35
N HIS A 84 1.89 -10.61 8.03
CA HIS A 84 1.51 -9.54 8.93
C HIS A 84 0.27 -8.83 8.39
N HIS A 85 -0.89 -9.06 9.01
CA HIS A 85 -2.11 -8.33 8.68
C HIS A 85 -2.18 -7.05 9.50
N LEU A 86 -1.98 -5.91 8.83
CA LEU A 86 -1.89 -4.58 9.42
C LEU A 86 -2.86 -3.62 8.71
N PRO A 87 -4.17 -3.71 8.96
CA PRO A 87 -5.16 -2.87 8.30
C PRO A 87 -4.92 -1.38 8.55
N LEU A 88 -4.76 -0.57 7.49
CA LEU A 88 -4.72 0.89 7.62
C LEU A 88 -6.12 1.53 7.59
N ILE A 89 -7.12 0.77 7.19
CA ILE A 89 -8.55 1.13 7.23
C ILE A 89 -9.27 -0.07 7.83
N ALA A 90 -9.93 0.14 8.97
CA ALA A 90 -10.63 -0.94 9.66
C ALA A 90 -11.93 -1.33 8.94
N ASP A 91 -12.69 -0.35 8.46
CA ASP A 91 -13.92 -0.53 7.69
C ASP A 91 -13.89 0.32 6.43
N VAL A 92 -13.91 -0.34 5.28
CA VAL A 92 -13.91 0.33 3.97
C VAL A 92 -15.25 1.03 3.73
N GLY A 93 -16.35 0.49 4.25
CA GLY A 93 -17.68 1.08 4.12
C GLY A 93 -17.83 2.39 4.90
N GLU A 94 -17.25 2.47 6.10
CA GLU A 94 -17.26 3.70 6.91
C GLU A 94 -16.32 4.78 6.37
N SER A 95 -15.24 4.38 5.70
CA SER A 95 -14.30 5.33 5.10
C SER A 95 -14.86 6.04 3.85
N MET A 96 -15.93 5.50 3.28
CA MET A 96 -16.63 6.08 2.13
C MET A 96 -17.86 6.84 2.60
N ASP A 97 -17.76 8.16 2.65
CA ASP A 97 -18.91 9.04 2.91
C ASP A 97 -19.88 9.00 1.71
N ARG A 98 -21.09 8.51 1.96
CA ARG A 98 -22.12 8.30 0.93
C ARG A 98 -22.63 9.60 0.30
N ASP A 99 -22.42 10.73 0.98
CA ASP A 99 -22.96 12.03 0.61
C ASP A 99 -21.91 12.98 0.00
N LYS A 100 -20.67 12.53 -0.21
CA LYS A 100 -19.59 13.40 -0.70
C LYS A 100 -19.45 13.42 -2.21
N PRO A 101 -19.15 14.63 -2.76
CA PRO A 101 -18.88 14.81 -4.19
C PRO A 101 -17.65 14.02 -4.65
N ALA A 102 -17.50 13.92 -5.97
CA ALA A 102 -16.41 13.23 -6.65
C ALA A 102 -15.06 13.38 -5.91
N LEU A 103 -14.41 12.24 -5.65
CA LEU A 103 -13.08 12.20 -5.04
C LEU A 103 -12.10 12.93 -5.96
N THR A 104 -11.57 14.07 -5.50
CA THR A 104 -10.47 14.76 -6.19
C THR A 104 -9.13 14.24 -5.69
N HIS A 105 -8.06 14.50 -6.43
CA HIS A 105 -6.71 14.15 -5.99
C HIS A 105 -6.32 14.84 -4.68
N GLU A 106 -6.77 16.07 -4.44
CA GLU A 106 -6.55 16.79 -3.18
C GLU A 106 -7.32 16.14 -2.02
N ALA A 107 -8.58 15.74 -2.24
CA ALA A 107 -9.36 15.03 -1.23
C ALA A 107 -8.73 13.66 -0.88
N MET A 108 -8.10 13.00 -1.85
CA MET A 108 -7.33 11.78 -1.60
C MET A 108 -6.10 12.06 -0.72
N GLY A 109 -5.38 13.16 -0.93
CA GLY A 109 -4.26 13.56 -0.07
C GLY A 109 -4.68 13.74 1.39
N LEU A 110 -5.83 14.38 1.63
CA LEU A 110 -6.41 14.51 2.98
C LEU A 110 -6.85 13.15 3.57
N MET A 111 -7.36 12.24 2.75
CA MET A 111 -7.67 10.87 3.18
C MET A 111 -6.39 10.14 3.59
N TYR A 112 -5.30 10.27 2.86
CA TYR A 112 -4.01 9.68 3.20
C TYR A 112 -3.44 10.23 4.51
N GLN A 113 -3.58 11.54 4.74
CA GLN A 113 -3.19 12.16 6.01
C GLN A 113 -3.98 11.54 7.19
N ARG A 114 -5.29 11.33 7.03
CA ARG A 114 -6.11 10.66 8.07
C ARG A 114 -5.67 9.20 8.28
N MET A 115 -5.21 8.50 7.23
CA MET A 115 -4.64 7.15 7.38
C MET A 115 -3.34 7.20 8.19
N VAL A 116 -2.46 8.18 7.94
CA VAL A 116 -1.22 8.34 8.71
C VAL A 116 -1.53 8.57 10.19
N ASP A 117 -2.46 9.46 10.50
CA ASP A 117 -2.82 9.78 11.89
C ASP A 117 -3.54 8.61 12.59
N GLY A 118 -4.51 8.00 11.90
CA GLY A 118 -5.35 6.96 12.48
C GLY A 118 -4.69 5.58 12.56
N ALA A 119 -3.74 5.29 11.68
CA ALA A 119 -3.04 4.00 11.60
C ALA A 119 -1.52 4.11 11.86
N ALA A 120 -1.07 5.17 12.55
CA ALA A 120 0.34 5.35 12.87
C ALA A 120 0.96 4.13 13.59
N PRO A 121 0.33 3.46 14.56
CA PRO A 121 0.88 2.25 15.16
C PRO A 121 1.09 1.12 14.15
N GLN A 122 0.15 0.89 13.22
CA GLN A 122 0.26 -0.14 12.17
C GLN A 122 1.40 0.18 11.20
N LEU A 123 1.55 1.46 10.82
CA LEU A 123 2.66 1.91 9.98
C LEU A 123 4.01 1.71 10.70
N VAL A 124 4.11 1.99 11.99
CA VAL A 124 5.32 1.72 12.78
C VAL A 124 5.64 0.22 12.81
N ILE A 125 4.63 -0.64 13.04
CA ILE A 125 4.83 -2.10 12.99
C ILE A 125 5.30 -2.53 11.59
N ALA A 126 4.69 -2.01 10.52
CA ALA A 126 5.10 -2.30 9.15
C ALA A 126 6.57 -1.92 8.87
N LEU A 127 7.00 -0.72 9.31
CA LEU A 127 8.39 -0.29 9.21
C LEU A 127 9.35 -1.19 10.01
N ASN A 128 8.93 -1.64 11.21
CA ASN A 128 9.72 -2.61 11.98
C ASN A 128 9.80 -3.97 11.26
N VAL A 129 8.72 -4.47 10.66
CA VAL A 129 8.77 -5.70 9.86
C VAL A 129 9.80 -5.54 8.74
N ILE A 130 9.79 -4.44 7.98
CA ILE A 130 10.77 -4.18 6.93
C ILE A 130 12.18 -4.06 7.51
N ALA A 131 12.35 -3.43 8.68
CA ALA A 131 13.65 -3.26 9.30
C ALA A 131 14.30 -4.57 9.77
N TYR A 132 13.52 -5.55 10.18
CA TYR A 132 14.03 -6.74 10.89
C TYR A 132 13.79 -8.07 10.18
N THR A 133 13.00 -8.10 9.09
CA THR A 133 12.89 -9.34 8.29
C THR A 133 14.21 -9.66 7.57
N PRO A 134 14.60 -10.93 7.45
CA PRO A 134 15.91 -11.28 6.89
C PRO A 134 16.04 -11.03 5.38
N GLY A 135 14.95 -11.19 4.63
CA GLY A 135 14.92 -11.01 3.17
C GLY A 135 14.07 -9.81 2.73
N ALA A 136 13.47 -9.90 1.57
CA ALA A 136 12.54 -8.89 1.06
C ALA A 136 11.22 -8.90 1.83
N ALA A 137 10.64 -7.73 2.04
CA ALA A 137 9.28 -7.57 2.53
C ALA A 137 8.39 -7.03 1.39
N ALA A 138 7.33 -7.77 1.04
CA ALA A 138 6.30 -7.26 0.13
C ALA A 138 5.15 -6.64 0.94
N PHE A 139 4.61 -5.52 0.46
CA PHE A 139 3.44 -4.91 1.07
C PHE A 139 2.41 -4.52 0.03
N HIS A 140 1.14 -4.77 0.37
CA HIS A 140 0.04 -4.59 -0.57
C HIS A 140 -1.27 -4.17 0.11
N CYS A 141 -2.19 -3.68 -0.70
CA CYS A 141 -3.61 -3.59 -0.40
C CYS A 141 -4.39 -4.21 -1.57
N ALA A 142 -5.61 -3.77 -1.87
CA ALA A 142 -6.34 -4.26 -3.04
C ALA A 142 -5.71 -3.76 -4.36
N ALA A 143 -5.60 -2.45 -4.53
CA ALA A 143 -5.08 -1.83 -5.75
C ALA A 143 -3.56 -1.57 -5.75
N GLY A 144 -2.89 -1.69 -4.60
CA GLY A 144 -1.49 -1.29 -4.45
C GLY A 144 -1.25 0.21 -4.58
N ARG A 145 -2.31 1.02 -4.51
CA ARG A 145 -2.28 2.46 -4.73
C ARG A 145 -2.24 3.23 -3.40
N ASP A 146 -3.36 3.25 -2.67
CA ASP A 146 -3.61 4.18 -1.58
C ASP A 146 -2.87 3.78 -0.29
N ARG A 147 -3.34 2.76 0.40
CA ARG A 147 -2.72 2.23 1.65
C ARG A 147 -1.27 1.83 1.42
N THR A 148 -0.99 1.17 0.31
CA THR A 148 0.35 0.80 -0.13
C THR A 148 1.21 2.03 -0.43
N GLY A 149 0.65 3.06 -1.06
CA GLY A 149 1.32 4.33 -1.32
C GLY A 149 1.69 5.07 -0.03
N VAL A 150 0.78 5.08 0.95
CA VAL A 150 1.05 5.69 2.27
C VAL A 150 2.21 4.97 2.97
N LEU A 151 2.22 3.63 3.03
CA LEU A 151 3.34 2.91 3.65
C LEU A 151 4.64 3.12 2.89
N ALA A 152 4.62 3.13 1.55
CA ALA A 152 5.81 3.43 0.74
C ALA A 152 6.36 4.83 1.03
N ALA A 153 5.48 5.84 1.13
CA ALA A 153 5.89 7.21 1.47
C ALA A 153 6.54 7.27 2.87
N MET A 154 5.94 6.64 3.89
CA MET A 154 6.51 6.62 5.24
C MET A 154 7.87 5.89 5.30
N LEU A 155 8.03 4.80 4.55
CA LEU A 155 9.32 4.11 4.42
C LEU A 155 10.37 5.02 3.76
N LEU A 156 10.04 5.60 2.62
CA LEU A 156 10.96 6.46 1.86
C LEU A 156 11.34 7.73 2.64
N LEU A 157 10.41 8.35 3.37
CA LEU A 157 10.70 9.44 4.31
C LEU A 157 11.68 9.01 5.41
N ALA A 158 11.48 7.81 6.01
CA ALA A 158 12.38 7.28 7.03
C ALA A 158 13.79 7.00 6.50
N LEU A 159 13.90 6.68 5.21
CA LEU A 159 15.16 6.48 4.50
C LEU A 159 15.79 7.82 4.03
N GLY A 160 15.05 8.94 4.09
CA GLY A 160 15.54 10.26 3.67
C GLY A 160 15.43 10.52 2.18
N ALA A 161 14.49 9.86 1.48
CA ALA A 161 14.19 10.18 0.09
C ALA A 161 13.57 11.58 -0.05
N ALA A 162 13.84 12.24 -1.17
CA ALA A 162 13.22 13.52 -1.50
C ALA A 162 11.72 13.35 -1.82
N ASP A 163 10.91 14.37 -1.52
CA ASP A 163 9.47 14.34 -1.79
C ASP A 163 9.17 14.07 -3.28
N ASP A 164 9.97 14.60 -4.19
CA ASP A 164 9.79 14.37 -5.62
C ASP A 164 10.03 12.91 -6.04
N ASP A 165 10.96 12.22 -5.40
CA ASP A 165 11.20 10.78 -5.64
C ASP A 165 10.03 9.94 -5.11
N ILE A 166 9.49 10.28 -3.94
CA ILE A 166 8.31 9.63 -3.35
C ILE A 166 7.09 9.81 -4.26
N VAL A 167 6.87 11.04 -4.73
CA VAL A 167 5.76 11.38 -5.63
C VAL A 167 5.91 10.66 -6.97
N THR A 168 7.14 10.58 -7.50
CA THR A 168 7.44 9.89 -8.76
C THR A 168 7.15 8.39 -8.64
N ASP A 169 7.59 7.72 -7.57
CA ASP A 169 7.24 6.31 -7.38
C ASP A 169 5.72 6.13 -7.29
N TYR A 170 5.03 6.96 -6.50
CA TYR A 170 3.58 6.85 -6.36
C TYR A 170 2.86 7.03 -7.71
N ALA A 171 3.26 8.02 -8.51
CA ALA A 171 2.63 8.35 -9.79
C ALA A 171 2.73 7.21 -10.83
N ARG A 172 3.77 6.36 -10.77
CA ARG A 172 3.90 5.16 -11.63
C ARG A 172 2.70 4.21 -11.55
N THR A 173 1.95 4.26 -10.46
CA THR A 173 0.71 3.47 -10.35
C THR A 173 -0.35 3.93 -11.34
N GLY A 174 -0.32 5.19 -11.79
CA GLY A 174 -1.24 5.75 -12.77
C GLY A 174 -1.24 4.98 -14.08
N ASP A 175 -0.08 4.60 -14.57
CA ASP A 175 0.10 3.85 -15.82
C ASP A 175 -0.56 2.46 -15.76
N ASN A 176 -0.70 1.92 -14.55
CA ASN A 176 -1.25 0.59 -14.31
C ASN A 176 -2.74 0.61 -13.92
N MET A 177 -3.37 1.79 -13.72
CA MET A 177 -4.72 1.89 -13.14
C MET A 177 -5.78 1.11 -13.91
N VAL A 178 -5.74 1.12 -15.25
CA VAL A 178 -6.70 0.37 -16.08
C VAL A 178 -6.58 -1.14 -15.82
N ALA A 179 -5.35 -1.65 -15.78
CA ALA A 179 -5.09 -3.06 -15.51
C ALA A 179 -5.43 -3.44 -14.06
N ILE A 180 -5.13 -2.57 -13.08
CA ILE A 180 -5.50 -2.74 -11.67
C ILE A 180 -7.02 -2.85 -11.55
N MET A 181 -7.77 -1.94 -12.14
CA MET A 181 -9.23 -1.94 -12.07
C MET A 181 -9.81 -3.19 -12.73
N ALA A 182 -9.31 -3.60 -13.88
CA ALA A 182 -9.75 -4.83 -14.54
C ALA A 182 -9.49 -6.07 -13.65
N ARG A 183 -8.34 -6.13 -12.96
CA ARG A 183 -7.95 -7.24 -12.09
C ARG A 183 -8.77 -7.27 -10.79
N THR A 184 -9.08 -6.13 -10.20
CA THR A 184 -9.77 -6.02 -8.90
C THR A 184 -11.30 -5.98 -9.02
N ALA A 185 -11.84 -5.62 -10.20
CA ALA A 185 -13.28 -5.40 -10.42
C ALA A 185 -14.18 -6.57 -9.98
N PRO A 186 -13.86 -7.86 -10.23
CA PRO A 186 -14.73 -8.96 -9.82
C PRO A 186 -14.92 -9.02 -8.30
N VAL A 187 -13.82 -8.84 -7.54
CA VAL A 187 -13.83 -8.88 -6.07
C VAL A 187 -14.45 -7.63 -5.48
N MET A 188 -13.99 -6.46 -5.94
CA MET A 188 -14.46 -5.17 -5.44
C MET A 188 -15.94 -4.96 -5.75
N GLY A 189 -16.39 -5.33 -6.96
CA GLY A 189 -17.80 -5.23 -7.34
C GLY A 189 -18.72 -6.08 -6.46
N ALA A 190 -18.34 -7.32 -6.18
CA ALA A 190 -19.08 -8.20 -5.28
C ALA A 190 -19.11 -7.66 -3.85
N MET A 191 -17.99 -7.15 -3.36
CA MET A 191 -17.88 -6.56 -2.02
C MET A 191 -18.72 -5.27 -1.89
N TRP A 192 -18.64 -4.35 -2.86
CA TRP A 192 -19.43 -3.12 -2.87
C TRP A 192 -20.93 -3.41 -2.89
N LYS A 193 -21.35 -4.36 -3.72
CA LYS A 193 -22.73 -4.83 -3.76
C LYS A 193 -23.20 -5.39 -2.41
N ALA A 194 -22.35 -6.18 -1.75
CA ALA A 194 -22.67 -6.74 -0.43
C ALA A 194 -22.77 -5.66 0.67
N LEU A 195 -22.02 -4.55 0.53
CA LEU A 195 -22.08 -3.39 1.41
C LEU A 195 -23.24 -2.43 1.06
N GLY A 196 -24.01 -2.72 -0.01
CA GLY A 196 -25.14 -1.91 -0.44
C GLY A 196 -24.76 -0.68 -1.26
N PHE A 197 -23.57 -0.65 -1.85
CA PHE A 197 -23.14 0.38 -2.79
C PHE A 197 -23.48 -0.02 -4.24
N ASP A 198 -23.83 0.98 -5.04
CA ASP A 198 -24.00 0.81 -6.48
C ASP A 198 -22.62 0.86 -7.16
N ALA A 199 -22.13 -0.32 -7.59
CA ALA A 199 -20.83 -0.45 -8.25
C ALA A 199 -20.76 0.35 -9.57
N ASP A 200 -21.87 0.49 -10.29
CA ASP A 200 -21.94 1.26 -11.53
C ASP A 200 -21.85 2.77 -11.28
N ALA A 201 -22.45 3.24 -10.17
CA ALA A 201 -22.33 4.63 -9.74
C ALA A 201 -20.90 4.96 -9.31
N LEU A 202 -20.21 4.06 -8.59
CA LEU A 202 -18.80 4.21 -8.20
C LEU A 202 -17.86 4.22 -9.41
N GLY A 203 -18.11 3.38 -10.43
CA GLY A 203 -17.33 3.36 -11.67
C GLY A 203 -17.45 4.66 -12.49
N LYS A 204 -18.58 5.35 -12.40
CA LYS A 204 -18.81 6.63 -13.07
C LYS A 204 -18.18 7.84 -12.34
N THR A 205 -17.81 7.68 -11.08
CA THR A 205 -17.15 8.73 -10.27
C THR A 205 -15.64 8.77 -10.50
N SER A 206 -15.17 8.31 -11.64
CA SER A 206 -13.74 8.06 -11.92
C SER A 206 -12.93 9.32 -12.29
N SER A 207 -13.24 10.49 -11.73
CA SER A 207 -12.33 11.63 -11.79
C SER A 207 -10.94 11.32 -11.22
N LEU A 208 -10.81 10.24 -10.44
CA LEU A 208 -9.54 9.70 -9.97
C LEU A 208 -8.70 9.01 -11.07
N LEU A 209 -9.29 8.74 -12.22
CA LEU A 209 -8.59 8.27 -13.42
C LEU A 209 -8.18 9.43 -14.33
N GLU A 210 -8.76 10.61 -14.12
CA GLU A 210 -8.47 11.82 -14.87
C GLU A 210 -7.50 12.71 -14.08
N GLY A 211 -6.47 13.20 -14.76
CA GLY A 211 -5.45 14.06 -14.17
C GLY A 211 -4.24 13.30 -13.63
N SER A 212 -3.33 14.05 -13.03
CA SER A 212 -2.06 13.54 -12.56
C SER A 212 -2.17 13.00 -11.13
N MET A 213 -1.82 11.73 -10.93
CA MET A 213 -1.89 11.06 -9.64
C MET A 213 -0.94 11.63 -8.59
N ASP A 214 0.13 12.30 -9.03
CA ASP A 214 1.13 12.92 -8.16
C ASP A 214 0.52 13.92 -7.17
N VAL A 215 -0.55 14.62 -7.57
CA VAL A 215 -1.26 15.59 -6.72
C VAL A 215 -1.70 14.98 -5.39
N SER A 216 -2.19 13.72 -5.38
CA SER A 216 -2.64 13.07 -4.14
C SER A 216 -1.49 12.86 -3.14
N MET A 217 -0.33 12.41 -3.63
CA MET A 217 0.83 12.16 -2.77
C MET A 217 1.49 13.47 -2.35
N ARG A 218 1.61 14.44 -3.26
CA ARG A 218 2.13 15.77 -2.94
C ARG A 218 1.28 16.45 -1.87
N SER A 219 -0.05 16.41 -2.00
CA SER A 219 -0.98 16.94 -1.00
C SER A 219 -0.80 16.28 0.39
N LEU A 220 -0.56 14.95 0.44
CA LEU A 220 -0.21 14.28 1.70
C LEU A 220 1.07 14.87 2.32
N LEU A 221 2.16 14.90 1.54
CA LEU A 221 3.47 15.34 2.03
C LEU A 221 3.44 16.80 2.50
N ASP A 222 2.82 17.69 1.71
CA ASP A 222 2.66 19.11 2.03
C ASP A 222 1.84 19.29 3.32
N THR A 223 0.75 18.53 3.47
CA THR A 223 -0.10 18.59 4.67
C THR A 223 0.66 18.12 5.91
N LEU A 224 1.38 17.00 5.84
CA LEU A 224 2.18 16.51 6.97
C LEU A 224 3.28 17.51 7.36
N ARG A 225 3.96 18.12 6.39
CA ARG A 225 4.98 19.15 6.66
C ARG A 225 4.39 20.42 7.25
N ALA A 226 3.25 20.86 6.73
CA ALA A 226 2.56 22.06 7.26
C ALA A 226 2.08 21.86 8.69
N GLN A 227 1.59 20.67 9.04
CA GLN A 227 1.06 20.39 10.36
C GLN A 227 2.14 20.06 11.41
N HIS A 228 3.21 19.37 11.01
CA HIS A 228 4.15 18.78 11.96
C HIS A 228 5.60 19.25 11.77
N GLY A 229 5.94 19.91 10.66
CA GLY A 229 7.32 20.19 10.27
C GLY A 229 8.05 18.91 9.79
N ASP A 230 8.29 17.95 10.67
CA ASP A 230 8.76 16.60 10.29
C ASP A 230 7.55 15.72 9.96
N PRO A 231 7.42 15.21 8.71
CA PRO A 231 6.29 14.37 8.29
C PRO A 231 6.22 13.02 9.01
N LEU A 232 7.30 12.59 9.68
CA LEU A 232 7.31 11.36 10.50
C LEU A 232 6.84 11.59 11.94
N THR A 233 6.50 12.81 12.34
CA THR A 233 6.05 13.12 13.71
C THR A 233 4.91 12.23 14.20
N PRO A 234 3.84 11.94 13.43
CA PRO A 234 2.78 11.03 13.87
C PRO A 234 3.30 9.62 14.18
N LEU A 235 4.22 9.11 13.35
CA LEU A 235 4.82 7.79 13.56
C LEU A 235 5.79 7.79 14.75
N ARG A 236 6.55 8.85 14.94
CA ARG A 236 7.42 9.01 16.13
C ARG A 236 6.59 9.03 17.41
N ALA A 237 5.47 9.73 17.42
CA ALA A 237 4.53 9.73 18.53
C ALA A 237 3.92 8.34 18.79
N ALA A 238 3.75 7.52 17.75
CA ALA A 238 3.28 6.14 17.84
C ALA A 238 4.39 5.11 18.12
N GLY A 239 5.65 5.55 18.31
CA GLY A 239 6.76 4.67 18.73
C GLY A 239 7.80 4.35 17.66
N LEU A 240 7.82 5.04 16.51
CA LEU A 240 8.91 4.92 15.54
C LEU A 240 10.21 5.45 16.16
N SER A 241 11.12 4.53 16.48
CA SER A 241 12.39 4.87 17.12
C SER A 241 13.49 5.22 16.12
N ASP A 242 14.48 6.01 16.57
CA ASP A 242 15.68 6.27 15.77
C ASP A 242 16.48 4.98 15.51
N ALA A 243 16.40 3.99 16.39
CA ALA A 243 17.01 2.69 16.18
C ALA A 243 16.36 1.93 15.00
N THR A 244 15.05 2.00 14.86
CA THR A 244 14.34 1.41 13.71
C THR A 244 14.73 2.13 12.41
N ILE A 245 14.79 3.46 12.41
CA ILE A 245 15.21 4.25 11.24
C ILE A 245 16.67 3.90 10.86
N ALA A 246 17.57 3.85 11.83
CA ALA A 246 18.96 3.48 11.60
C ALA A 246 19.07 2.07 11.01
N ARG A 247 18.29 1.10 11.52
CA ARG A 247 18.27 -0.26 10.98
C ARG A 247 17.71 -0.33 9.56
N LEU A 248 16.67 0.44 9.24
CA LEU A 248 16.13 0.57 7.87
C LEU A 248 17.21 1.09 6.92
N ARG A 249 17.92 2.16 7.30
CA ARG A 249 19.00 2.77 6.51
C ARG A 249 20.18 1.82 6.30
N GLU A 250 20.60 1.13 7.36
CA GLU A 250 21.64 0.10 7.27
C GLU A 250 21.25 -0.96 6.22
N ARG A 251 20.04 -1.50 6.29
CA ARG A 251 19.56 -2.50 5.34
C ARG A 251 19.39 -1.96 3.93
N ALA A 252 18.97 -0.70 3.81
CA ALA A 252 18.73 -0.06 2.52
C ALA A 252 20.03 0.17 1.73
N LEU A 253 21.17 0.35 2.44
CA LEU A 253 22.47 0.63 1.86
C LEU A 253 23.41 -0.60 1.86
N ALA A 254 23.02 -1.71 2.50
CA ALA A 254 23.82 -2.92 2.50
C ALA A 254 23.94 -3.51 1.07
N ALA A 255 25.16 -3.77 0.64
CA ALA A 255 25.46 -4.39 -0.64
C ALA A 255 25.05 -5.88 -0.67
#